data_37dbdc3a8b84e4093ea2c832bdeba9ac
#
_entry.id   37dbdc3a8b84e4093ea2c832bdeba9ac
#
_cell.length_a   1.000
_cell.length_b   1.000
_cell.length_c   1.000
_cell.angle_alpha   90.00
_cell.angle_beta   90.00
_cell.angle_gamma   90.00
#
_symmetry.space_group_name_H-M   'P 1'
#
loop_
_entity.id
_entity.type
_entity.pdbx_description
1 polymer ?
#
loop_
_entity_poly.entity_id
_entity_poly.type
_entity_poly.pdbx_seq_one_letter_code
_entity_poly.pdbx_strand_id
1 'polypeptide(L)'
;SIGVDGRLDVNYEILTDVAIPQIPIVGMTIKTVPELKELHWLGLGPYDAYPNKKAASILGVWGGEAGSADVTGMKATRWIERSNSECGFRIMSNGYMKHDASHPEIMHILSYVFGRPEKGRQADESVPQMRTDTGVPFVGGFSILLNADLQKK
;
A
#
# COMPACT_ATOMS: atom_id res chain seq x y z
N SER A 1 13.21 12.17 -7.70
CA SER A 1 13.88 13.43 -7.30
C SER A 1 13.79 13.64 -5.81
N ILE A 2 14.72 14.35 -5.24
CA ILE A 2 14.70 14.73 -3.81
C ILE A 2 14.53 16.25 -3.76
N GLY A 3 13.46 16.70 -3.13
CA GLY A 3 13.17 18.11 -2.91
C GLY A 3 13.96 18.69 -1.73
N VAL A 4 14.10 20.01 -1.70
CA VAL A 4 14.75 20.74 -0.58
C VAL A 4 13.94 20.67 0.72
N ASP A 5 12.69 20.27 0.64
CA ASP A 5 11.76 20.06 1.77
C ASP A 5 11.84 18.65 2.38
N GLY A 6 12.82 17.83 1.94
CA GLY A 6 12.96 16.43 2.38
C GLY A 6 11.99 15.47 1.70
N ARG A 7 11.29 15.91 0.67
CA ARG A 7 10.38 15.08 -0.11
C ARG A 7 11.14 14.29 -1.17
N LEU A 8 10.92 12.99 -1.20
CA LEU A 8 11.38 12.08 -2.24
C LEU A 8 10.20 11.65 -3.10
N ASP A 9 10.20 12.04 -4.37
CA ASP A 9 9.20 11.58 -5.34
C ASP A 9 9.75 10.38 -6.12
N VAL A 10 9.01 9.29 -6.07
CA VAL A 10 9.30 8.02 -6.75
C VAL A 10 8.24 7.79 -7.82
N ASN A 11 8.67 7.68 -9.06
CA ASN A 11 7.84 7.23 -10.18
C ASN A 11 8.48 6.00 -10.78
N TYR A 12 7.68 5.03 -11.15
CA TYR A 12 8.17 3.77 -11.69
C TYR A 12 7.26 3.23 -12.79
N GLU A 13 7.87 2.48 -13.68
CA GLU A 13 7.21 1.66 -14.68
C GLU A 13 7.64 0.20 -14.51
N ILE A 14 6.69 -0.71 -14.53
CA ILE A 14 6.95 -2.15 -14.51
C ILE A 14 6.50 -2.71 -15.84
N LEU A 15 7.46 -3.18 -16.63
CA LEU A 15 7.23 -3.83 -17.91
C LEU A 15 7.29 -5.34 -17.73
N THR A 16 6.42 -6.04 -18.43
CA THR A 16 6.51 -7.50 -18.55
C THR A 16 6.92 -7.86 -19.97
N ASP A 17 7.95 -8.67 -20.12
CA ASP A 17 8.44 -9.20 -21.40
C ASP A 17 7.71 -10.47 -21.84
N VAL A 18 6.91 -11.03 -20.94
CA VAL A 18 6.06 -12.20 -21.18
C VAL A 18 4.61 -11.88 -20.85
N ALA A 19 3.69 -12.45 -21.59
CA ALA A 19 2.27 -12.36 -21.27
C ALA A 19 1.99 -13.12 -19.97
N ILE A 20 1.65 -12.41 -18.92
CA ILE A 20 1.24 -12.99 -17.64
C ILE A 20 -0.30 -13.04 -17.63
N PRO A 21 -0.89 -14.23 -17.58
CA PRO A 21 -2.34 -14.36 -17.74
C PRO A 21 -3.15 -13.71 -16.61
N GLN A 22 -2.54 -13.54 -15.43
CA GLN A 22 -3.19 -12.92 -14.29
C GLN A 22 -2.18 -12.30 -13.33
N ILE A 23 -2.27 -10.98 -13.13
CA ILE A 23 -1.48 -10.27 -12.11
C ILE A 23 -2.45 -9.78 -11.03
N PRO A 24 -2.36 -10.31 -9.79
CA PRO A 24 -3.27 -9.91 -8.71
C PRO A 24 -2.92 -8.55 -8.12
N ILE A 25 -1.65 -8.22 -8.02
CA ILE A 25 -1.15 -6.97 -7.43
C ILE A 25 0.15 -6.51 -8.10
N VAL A 26 0.30 -5.20 -8.22
CA VAL A 26 1.55 -4.57 -8.70
C VAL A 26 1.88 -3.40 -7.76
N GLY A 27 3.14 -3.27 -7.39
CA GLY A 27 3.60 -2.18 -6.54
C GLY A 27 5.04 -2.35 -6.10
N MET A 28 5.42 -1.55 -5.12
CA MET A 28 6.75 -1.57 -4.52
C MET A 28 6.69 -2.01 -3.06
N THR A 29 7.75 -2.70 -2.63
CA THR A 29 7.95 -3.08 -1.24
C THR A 29 8.96 -2.14 -0.60
N ILE A 30 8.59 -1.60 0.57
CA ILE A 30 9.44 -0.75 1.39
C ILE A 30 9.73 -1.50 2.68
N LYS A 31 11.01 -1.64 3.00
CA LYS A 31 11.44 -2.14 4.29
C LYS A 31 11.84 -0.96 5.17
N THR A 32 11.24 -0.90 6.35
CA THR A 32 11.49 0.13 7.34
C THR A 32 12.35 -0.41 8.48
N VAL A 33 12.85 0.48 9.33
CA VAL A 33 13.52 0.06 10.56
C VAL A 33 12.49 -0.42 11.58
N PRO A 34 12.81 -1.45 12.39
CA PRO A 34 11.86 -2.05 13.34
C PRO A 34 11.35 -1.09 14.42
N GLU A 35 12.11 -0.04 14.70
CA GLU A 35 11.80 0.95 15.74
C GLU A 35 10.60 1.84 15.39
N LEU A 36 10.24 1.96 14.11
CA LEU A 36 9.05 2.70 13.67
C LEU A 36 7.80 1.83 13.82
N LYS A 37 7.34 1.67 15.05
CA LYS A 37 6.25 0.73 15.41
C LYS A 37 4.86 1.29 15.17
N GLU A 38 4.70 2.61 15.23
CA GLU A 38 3.39 3.22 15.01
C GLU A 38 3.10 3.32 13.51
N LEU A 39 1.89 2.94 13.14
CA LEU A 39 1.40 3.03 11.77
C LEU A 39 0.05 3.74 11.77
N HIS A 40 -0.03 4.84 11.00
CA HIS A 40 -1.27 5.57 10.78
C HIS A 40 -1.53 5.71 9.28
N TRP A 41 -2.80 5.80 8.89
CA TRP A 41 -3.15 6.10 7.51
C TRP A 41 -4.45 6.90 7.42
N LEU A 42 -4.54 7.77 6.43
CA LEU A 42 -5.79 8.34 5.95
C LEU A 42 -6.28 7.48 4.79
N GLY A 43 -7.46 6.92 4.92
CA GLY A 43 -8.01 6.04 3.90
C GLY A 43 -9.23 5.27 4.37
N LEU A 44 -9.55 4.21 3.66
CA LEU A 44 -10.61 3.30 4.06
C LEU A 44 -10.11 2.38 5.17
N GLY A 45 -10.91 2.24 6.21
CA GLY A 45 -10.64 1.41 7.39
C GLY A 45 -11.87 1.23 8.27
N PRO A 46 -11.72 0.61 9.46
CA PRO A 46 -10.53 -0.07 9.95
C PRO A 46 -10.26 -1.41 9.26
N TYR A 47 -11.28 -1.98 8.62
CA TYR A 47 -11.21 -3.31 8.01
C TYR A 47 -10.43 -3.33 6.69
N ASP A 48 -10.20 -4.55 6.18
CA ASP A 48 -9.62 -4.74 4.86
C ASP A 48 -10.46 -4.07 3.78
N ALA A 49 -9.78 -3.31 2.91
CA ALA A 49 -10.39 -2.63 1.78
C ALA A 49 -9.74 -3.08 0.48
N TYR A 50 -10.43 -3.93 -0.27
CA TYR A 50 -10.09 -4.33 -1.63
C TYR A 50 -11.00 -3.62 -2.63
N PRO A 51 -10.66 -3.54 -3.92
CA PRO A 51 -11.57 -2.98 -4.93
C PRO A 51 -12.97 -3.57 -4.91
N ASN A 52 -13.08 -4.88 -4.66
CA ASN A 52 -14.34 -5.64 -4.59
C ASN A 52 -14.90 -5.81 -3.16
N LYS A 53 -14.27 -5.22 -2.14
CA LYS A 53 -14.70 -5.33 -0.73
C LYS A 53 -14.45 -4.02 0.02
N LYS A 54 -15.37 -3.08 -0.09
CA LYS A 54 -15.28 -1.75 0.56
C LYS A 54 -16.46 -1.43 1.48
N ALA A 55 -17.53 -2.22 1.45
CA ALA A 55 -18.80 -1.87 2.09
C ALA A 55 -18.74 -1.70 3.62
N ALA A 56 -17.79 -2.38 4.28
CA ALA A 56 -17.59 -2.27 5.73
C ALA A 56 -16.54 -1.22 6.14
N SER A 57 -15.95 -0.51 5.16
CA SER A 57 -14.88 0.45 5.40
C SER A 57 -15.39 1.87 5.20
N ILE A 58 -14.98 2.77 6.07
CA ILE A 58 -15.28 4.21 5.99
C ILE A 58 -13.99 5.01 5.85
N LEU A 59 -14.10 6.19 5.23
CA LEU A 59 -12.97 7.10 5.11
C LEU A 59 -12.69 7.75 6.47
N GLY A 60 -11.45 7.65 6.93
CA GLY A 60 -11.02 8.21 8.21
C GLY A 60 -9.51 8.16 8.38
N VAL A 61 -9.05 8.66 9.51
CA VAL A 61 -7.68 8.45 9.99
C VAL A 61 -7.70 7.29 10.95
N TRP A 62 -6.89 6.30 10.64
CA TRP A 62 -6.80 5.04 11.36
C TRP A 62 -5.36 4.81 11.79
N GLY A 63 -5.15 3.96 12.78
CA GLY A 63 -3.81 3.63 13.19
C GLY A 63 -3.74 2.60 14.30
N GLY A 64 -2.53 2.21 14.61
CA GLY A 64 -2.19 1.27 15.66
C GLY A 64 -0.75 0.80 15.55
N GLU A 65 -0.38 -0.17 16.38
CA GLU A 65 0.94 -0.75 16.31
C GLU A 65 1.08 -1.63 15.06
N ALA A 66 2.16 -1.44 14.33
CA ALA A 66 2.48 -2.25 13.15
C ALA A 66 2.57 -3.73 13.51
N GLY A 67 1.90 -4.58 12.75
CA GLY A 67 1.77 -6.01 13.04
C GLY A 67 0.57 -6.37 13.90
N SER A 68 -0.14 -5.40 14.49
CA SER A 68 -1.42 -5.68 15.17
C SER A 68 -2.51 -6.06 14.17
N ALA A 69 -3.54 -6.76 14.65
CA ALA A 69 -4.65 -7.21 13.80
C ALA A 69 -5.40 -6.05 13.12
N ASP A 70 -5.45 -4.88 13.77
CA ASP A 70 -6.17 -3.72 13.26
C ASP A 70 -5.47 -3.03 12.07
N VAL A 71 -4.16 -3.17 11.97
CA VAL A 71 -3.37 -2.54 10.89
C VAL A 71 -2.91 -3.51 9.82
N THR A 72 -3.02 -4.81 10.04
CA THR A 72 -2.67 -5.82 9.02
C THR A 72 -3.68 -5.87 7.87
N GLY A 73 -3.27 -6.51 6.78
CA GLY A 73 -4.09 -6.70 5.59
C GLY A 73 -4.02 -5.54 4.60
N MET A 74 -5.05 -5.43 3.77
CA MET A 74 -5.13 -4.48 2.67
C MET A 74 -5.93 -3.24 3.05
N LYS A 75 -5.36 -2.06 2.84
CA LYS A 75 -6.02 -0.76 3.08
C LYS A 75 -5.96 0.10 1.84
N ALA A 76 -7.05 0.79 1.50
CA ALA A 76 -7.05 1.83 0.47
C ALA A 76 -6.67 3.16 1.11
N THR A 77 -5.59 3.78 0.68
CA THR A 77 -4.95 4.90 1.38
C THR A 77 -4.79 6.15 0.52
N ARG A 78 -4.70 7.30 1.18
CA ARG A 78 -4.25 8.58 0.64
C ARG A 78 -2.84 8.91 1.12
N TRP A 79 -2.58 8.62 2.38
CA TRP A 79 -1.25 8.64 2.94
C TRP A 79 -1.11 7.59 4.03
N ILE A 80 0.13 7.19 4.28
CA ILE A 80 0.54 6.26 5.32
C ILE A 80 1.70 6.88 6.06
N GLU A 81 1.71 6.75 7.37
CA GLU A 81 2.76 7.25 8.25
C GLU A 81 3.32 6.11 9.10
N ARG A 82 4.62 6.06 9.18
CA ARG A 82 5.35 5.19 10.12
C ARG A 82 6.19 6.07 11.02
N SER A 83 6.09 5.85 12.33
CA SER A 83 6.76 6.70 13.31
C SER A 83 7.12 5.96 14.60
N ASN A 84 7.93 6.65 15.39
CA ASN A 84 8.18 6.39 16.81
C ASN A 84 8.23 7.74 17.55
N SER A 85 8.69 7.77 18.80
CA SER A 85 8.79 8.99 19.60
C SER A 85 9.81 10.00 19.08
N GLU A 86 10.72 9.62 18.20
CA GLU A 86 11.84 10.44 17.74
C GLU A 86 11.71 10.89 16.30
N CYS A 87 11.25 9.99 15.43
CA CYS A 87 11.20 10.26 14.00
C CYS A 87 10.08 9.50 13.30
N GLY A 88 9.84 9.86 12.07
CA GLY A 88 8.87 9.19 11.21
C GLY A 88 8.99 9.62 9.76
N PHE A 89 8.17 9.00 8.94
CA PHE A 89 8.00 9.39 7.56
C PHE A 89 6.55 9.18 7.13
N ARG A 90 6.13 9.93 6.12
CA ARG A 90 4.81 9.81 5.50
C ARG A 90 4.96 9.49 4.03
N ILE A 91 4.24 8.47 3.58
CA ILE A 91 4.10 8.14 2.16
C ILE A 91 2.75 8.65 1.69
N MET A 92 2.75 9.43 0.64
CA MET A 92 1.56 9.88 -0.07
C MET A 92 1.37 9.03 -1.30
N SER A 93 0.28 8.29 -1.35
CA SER A 93 -0.07 7.40 -2.46
C SER A 93 -1.58 7.28 -2.58
N ASN A 94 -2.10 7.35 -3.78
CA ASN A 94 -3.52 7.13 -4.07
C ASN A 94 -3.84 5.66 -4.37
N GLY A 95 -3.09 4.74 -3.80
CA GLY A 95 -3.21 3.31 -4.04
C GLY A 95 -3.67 2.53 -2.82
N TYR A 96 -3.14 1.35 -2.73
CA TYR A 96 -3.39 0.43 -1.62
C TYR A 96 -2.09 0.21 -0.86
N MET A 97 -2.21 0.02 0.44
CA MET A 97 -1.16 -0.51 1.29
C MET A 97 -1.52 -1.93 1.69
N LYS A 98 -0.52 -2.82 1.71
CA LYS A 98 -0.64 -4.12 2.36
C LYS A 98 0.43 -4.26 3.44
N HIS A 99 0.01 -4.71 4.62
CA HIS A 99 0.87 -4.93 5.76
C HIS A 99 0.65 -6.34 6.32
N ASP A 100 1.73 -7.02 6.69
CA ASP A 100 1.71 -8.39 7.20
C ASP A 100 2.11 -8.39 8.69
N ALA A 101 1.38 -9.17 9.51
CA ALA A 101 1.70 -9.33 10.92
C ALA A 101 3.04 -10.03 11.16
N SER A 102 3.42 -10.97 10.26
CA SER A 102 4.65 -11.74 10.39
C SER A 102 5.91 -10.91 10.11
N HIS A 103 5.77 -9.82 9.36
CA HIS A 103 6.85 -8.94 8.93
C HIS A 103 6.44 -7.47 9.09
N PRO A 104 6.34 -6.98 10.33
CA PRO A 104 5.86 -5.63 10.60
C PRO A 104 6.76 -4.52 10.06
N GLU A 105 8.01 -4.81 9.74
CA GLU A 105 8.93 -3.88 9.09
C GLU A 105 8.71 -3.76 7.57
N ILE A 106 7.93 -4.68 6.97
CA ILE A 106 7.69 -4.69 5.53
C ILE A 106 6.32 -4.06 5.21
N MET A 107 6.34 -3.14 4.26
CA MET A 107 5.15 -2.44 3.79
C MET A 107 5.11 -2.47 2.26
N HIS A 108 3.98 -2.87 1.70
CA HIS A 108 3.77 -2.89 0.26
C HIS A 108 2.90 -1.70 -0.14
N ILE A 109 3.42 -0.85 -1.00
CA ILE A 109 2.69 0.25 -1.62
C ILE A 109 2.29 -0.18 -3.02
N LEU A 110 1.00 -0.34 -3.23
CA LEU A 110 0.46 -0.99 -4.42
C LEU A 110 -0.21 0.04 -5.34
N SER A 111 0.22 0.08 -6.58
CA SER A 111 -0.41 0.90 -7.62
C SER A 111 -1.59 0.20 -8.28
N TYR A 112 -1.60 -1.13 -8.24
CA TYR A 112 -2.65 -1.95 -8.82
C TYR A 112 -3.03 -3.10 -7.89
N VAL A 113 -4.34 -3.30 -7.70
CA VAL A 113 -4.92 -4.43 -6.97
C VAL A 113 -6.17 -4.89 -7.71
N PHE A 114 -6.21 -6.15 -8.12
CA PHE A 114 -7.36 -6.70 -8.83
C PHE A 114 -8.57 -6.92 -7.90
N GLY A 115 -8.33 -7.46 -6.72
CA GLY A 115 -9.36 -7.76 -5.73
C GLY A 115 -8.88 -8.78 -4.71
N ARG A 116 -9.75 -9.15 -3.79
CA ARG A 116 -9.46 -10.21 -2.83
C ARG A 116 -9.64 -11.57 -3.52
N PRO A 117 -8.62 -12.45 -3.52
CA PRO A 117 -8.82 -13.84 -3.90
C PRO A 117 -9.81 -14.49 -2.92
N GLU A 118 -10.93 -14.98 -3.40
CA GLU A 118 -11.84 -15.77 -2.56
C GLU A 118 -11.24 -17.19 -2.40
N LYS A 119 -11.05 -17.62 -1.14
CA LYS A 119 -10.63 -19.00 -0.86
C LYS A 119 -11.71 -19.96 -1.38
N GLY A 120 -11.33 -20.86 -2.29
CA GLY A 120 -12.16 -21.93 -2.78
C GLY A 120 -13.03 -21.62 -4.00
N ARG A 121 -13.01 -20.41 -4.55
CA ARG A 121 -13.52 -20.16 -5.90
C ARG A 121 -12.39 -20.34 -6.91
N GLN A 122 -12.59 -21.23 -7.88
CA GLN A 122 -11.88 -21.13 -9.15
C GLN A 122 -12.13 -19.73 -9.69
N ALA A 123 -11.09 -19.13 -10.28
CA ALA A 123 -11.20 -17.80 -10.88
C ALA A 123 -12.47 -17.78 -11.76
N ASP A 124 -13.43 -16.95 -11.39
CA ASP A 124 -14.65 -16.80 -12.16
C ASP A 124 -14.24 -16.17 -13.50
N GLU A 125 -14.32 -16.98 -14.56
CA GLU A 125 -13.97 -16.55 -15.92
C GLU A 125 -14.83 -15.38 -16.42
N SER A 126 -15.92 -15.06 -15.73
CA SER A 126 -16.80 -13.93 -16.04
C SER A 126 -16.27 -12.59 -15.54
N VAL A 127 -15.28 -12.58 -14.64
CA VAL A 127 -14.62 -11.33 -14.21
C VAL A 127 -13.57 -10.97 -15.26
N PRO A 128 -13.59 -9.75 -15.83
CA PRO A 128 -12.57 -9.31 -16.77
C PRO A 128 -11.19 -9.46 -16.14
N GLN A 129 -10.46 -10.46 -16.56
CA GLN A 129 -9.08 -10.67 -16.13
C GLN A 129 -8.22 -9.70 -16.92
N MET A 130 -7.50 -8.85 -16.22
CA MET A 130 -6.52 -7.99 -16.89
C MET A 130 -5.40 -8.89 -17.39
N ARG A 131 -5.40 -9.14 -18.70
CA ARG A 131 -4.27 -9.73 -19.40
C ARG A 131 -3.22 -8.63 -19.55
N THR A 132 -2.00 -8.92 -19.17
CA THR A 132 -0.89 -8.06 -19.57
C THR A 132 -0.49 -8.43 -20.97
N ASP A 133 -0.85 -7.58 -21.92
CA ASP A 133 -0.19 -7.63 -23.22
C ASP A 133 1.27 -7.23 -23.03
N THR A 134 2.17 -7.96 -23.69
CA THR A 134 3.60 -7.64 -23.66
C THR A 134 3.81 -6.19 -24.07
N GLY A 135 4.55 -5.44 -23.25
CA GLY A 135 4.92 -4.06 -23.53
C GLY A 135 3.98 -2.97 -23.01
N VAL A 136 2.88 -3.33 -22.31
CA VAL A 136 2.06 -2.32 -21.61
C VAL A 136 2.61 -2.13 -20.20
N PRO A 137 3.12 -0.93 -19.85
CA PRO A 137 3.69 -0.68 -18.54
C PRO A 137 2.62 -0.56 -17.45
N PHE A 138 2.90 -1.10 -16.27
CA PHE A 138 2.25 -0.66 -15.04
C PHE A 138 2.96 0.58 -14.53
N VAL A 139 2.28 1.70 -14.56
CA VAL A 139 2.81 2.98 -14.09
C VAL A 139 2.34 3.23 -12.67
N GLY A 140 3.25 3.57 -11.78
CA GLY A 140 2.94 3.92 -10.41
C GLY A 140 3.86 5.01 -9.89
N GLY A 141 3.47 5.58 -8.78
CA GLY A 141 4.27 6.58 -8.09
C GLY A 141 3.77 6.86 -6.69
N PHE A 142 4.66 7.36 -5.86
CA PHE A 142 4.38 7.83 -4.52
C PHE A 142 5.42 8.86 -4.10
N SER A 143 5.09 9.66 -3.10
CA SER A 143 6.03 10.58 -2.48
C SER A 143 6.29 10.18 -1.04
N ILE A 144 7.54 10.24 -0.62
CA ILE A 144 7.95 10.05 0.77
C ILE A 144 8.34 11.41 1.33
N LEU A 145 7.72 11.81 2.43
CA LEU A 145 8.12 12.97 3.22
C LEU A 145 8.82 12.48 4.48
N LEU A 146 10.10 12.78 4.59
CA LEU A 146 10.90 12.53 5.77
C LEU A 146 10.70 13.69 6.73
N ASN A 147 10.17 13.42 7.91
CA ASN A 147 9.97 14.45 8.92
C ASN A 147 10.20 13.87 10.33
N ALA A 148 11.17 14.42 11.02
CA ALA A 148 11.43 14.08 12.42
C ALA A 148 10.34 14.63 13.39
N ASP A 149 9.53 15.58 12.94
CA ASP A 149 8.54 16.27 13.78
C ASP A 149 7.09 15.80 13.61
N LEU A 150 6.85 14.67 12.94
CA LEU A 150 5.49 14.12 12.71
C LEU A 150 4.71 13.85 14.00
N GLN A 151 5.38 13.82 15.15
CA GLN A 151 4.76 13.51 16.46
C GLN A 151 4.47 14.72 17.34
N LYS A 152 4.80 15.92 16.92
CA LYS A 152 4.47 17.12 17.71
C LYS A 152 3.08 17.64 17.39
N LYS A 153 2.06 16.79 17.62
CA LYS A 153 0.66 17.26 17.63
C LYS A 153 -0.07 16.73 18.83
#